data_997d8e0554ab9c66f61443928ea7c04a
#
_entry.id   997d8e0554ab9c66f61443928ea7c04a
#
_cell.length_a   1.000
_cell.length_b   1.000
_cell.length_c   1.000
_cell.angle_alpha   90.00
_cell.angle_beta   90.00
_cell.angle_gamma   90.00
#
_symmetry.space_group_name_H-M   'P 1'
#
loop_
_entity.id
_entity.type
_entity.pdbx_description
1 polymer ?
#
loop_
_entity_poly.entity_id
_entity_poly.type
_entity_poly.pdbx_seq_one_letter_code
_entity_poly.pdbx_strand_id
1 'polypeptide(L)'
;IKASRGVNLIGLFPGSRIKEVSRLFPMMLESASRLLRENTGIRFVAAAASEKVARVMGSFIEASGLPDDLVEVQTGESQHLMQTVTCGVVASGTATLEAAYYGMPYCLVYRVAWPTFLMAKQLVKLKFIGLINILAGRELVREFIQAEANAYEVALWLGQALANEGIRTKLTGELLEAASRLGEPGVHERAAHEIALLFTE
;
A
#
# COMPACT_ATOMS: atom_id res chain seq x y z
N ILE A 1 12.70 -1.97 15.55
CA ILE A 1 11.78 -1.37 16.56
C ILE A 1 10.39 -1.89 16.20
N LYS A 2 9.86 -2.86 16.95
CA LYS A 2 8.45 -3.25 16.84
C LYS A 2 7.63 -2.21 17.60
N ALA A 3 7.17 -1.16 16.91
CA ALA A 3 6.08 -0.34 17.43
C ALA A 3 4.86 -1.26 17.62
N SER A 4 4.17 -1.18 18.76
CA SER A 4 2.90 -1.87 18.91
C SER A 4 1.92 -1.28 17.89
N ARG A 5 1.45 -2.11 16.95
CA ARG A 5 0.49 -1.64 15.94
C ARG A 5 -0.82 -1.24 16.63
N GLY A 6 -1.40 -0.12 16.18
CA GLY A 6 -2.70 0.35 16.67
C GLY A 6 -3.77 -0.73 16.45
N VAL A 7 -4.69 -0.85 17.38
CA VAL A 7 -5.83 -1.76 17.23
C VAL A 7 -6.87 -1.08 16.35
N ASN A 8 -7.34 -1.77 15.30
CA ASN A 8 -8.38 -1.29 14.37
C ASN A 8 -8.02 0.03 13.62
N LEU A 9 -6.74 0.30 13.40
CA LEU A 9 -6.29 1.41 12.56
C LEU A 9 -5.87 0.88 11.19
N ILE A 10 -6.51 1.36 10.14
CA ILE A 10 -6.25 0.93 8.76
C ILE A 10 -5.52 2.03 7.99
N GLY A 11 -4.43 1.66 7.32
CA GLY A 11 -3.65 2.56 6.47
C GLY A 11 -4.15 2.58 5.02
N LEU A 12 -4.32 3.77 4.45
CA LEU A 12 -4.64 3.98 3.04
C LEU A 12 -3.46 4.67 2.36
N PHE A 13 -2.83 3.98 1.41
CA PHE A 13 -1.64 4.46 0.69
C PHE A 13 -1.93 4.54 -0.81
N PRO A 14 -2.64 5.60 -1.27
CA PRO A 14 -3.15 5.66 -2.65
C PRO A 14 -2.10 6.05 -3.70
N GLY A 15 -0.85 6.24 -3.29
CA GLY A 15 0.25 6.66 -4.14
C GLY A 15 0.68 8.12 -3.92
N SER A 16 1.72 8.53 -4.65
CA SER A 16 2.33 9.86 -4.50
C SER A 16 1.87 10.89 -5.54
N ARG A 17 1.28 10.44 -6.65
CA ARG A 17 0.87 11.31 -7.75
C ARG A 17 -0.62 11.60 -7.72
N ILE A 18 -1.02 12.83 -7.98
CA ILE A 18 -2.43 13.24 -8.00
C ILE A 18 -3.28 12.32 -8.89
N LYS A 19 -2.79 11.94 -10.08
CA LYS A 19 -3.53 11.04 -10.99
C LYS A 19 -3.77 9.65 -10.39
N GLU A 20 -2.84 9.12 -9.62
CA GLU A 20 -2.98 7.84 -8.91
C GLU A 20 -3.99 7.98 -7.79
N VAL A 21 -3.82 8.98 -6.94
CA VAL A 21 -4.72 9.30 -5.83
C VAL A 21 -6.15 9.50 -6.33
N SER A 22 -6.37 10.34 -7.36
CA SER A 22 -7.70 10.58 -7.93
C SER A 22 -8.36 9.31 -8.48
N ARG A 23 -7.58 8.30 -8.84
CA ARG A 23 -8.09 7.03 -9.37
C ARG A 23 -8.36 5.98 -8.30
N LEU A 24 -7.53 5.94 -7.26
CA LEU A 24 -7.56 4.86 -6.25
C LEU A 24 -8.23 5.28 -4.95
N PHE A 25 -8.04 6.52 -4.51
CA PHE A 25 -8.49 6.96 -3.21
C PHE A 25 -10.03 6.95 -3.05
N PRO A 26 -10.85 7.36 -4.04
CA PRO A 26 -12.30 7.23 -3.95
C PRO A 26 -12.76 5.79 -3.71
N MET A 27 -12.13 4.81 -4.36
CA MET A 27 -12.41 3.39 -4.14
C MET A 27 -12.00 2.94 -2.74
N MET A 28 -10.86 3.43 -2.22
CA MET A 28 -10.43 3.14 -0.84
C MET A 28 -11.41 3.71 0.18
N LEU A 29 -11.96 4.92 -0.03
CA LEU A 29 -13.00 5.50 0.82
C LEU A 29 -14.31 4.71 0.76
N GLU A 30 -14.71 4.24 -0.42
CA GLU A 30 -15.86 3.36 -0.55
C GLU A 30 -15.64 2.02 0.18
N SER A 31 -14.40 1.48 0.14
CA SER A 31 -14.04 0.29 0.92
C SER A 31 -14.16 0.54 2.43
N ALA A 32 -13.72 1.71 2.90
CA ALA A 32 -13.87 2.12 4.29
C ALA A 32 -15.35 2.22 4.69
N SER A 33 -16.18 2.85 3.86
CA SER A 33 -17.63 2.95 4.08
C SER A 33 -18.30 1.58 4.22
N ARG A 34 -17.91 0.62 3.36
CA ARG A 34 -18.43 -0.76 3.41
C ARG A 34 -18.03 -1.47 4.70
N LEU A 35 -16.75 -1.38 5.06
CA LEU A 35 -16.21 -2.03 6.24
C LEU A 35 -16.86 -1.55 7.54
N LEU A 36 -17.20 -0.28 7.63
CA LEU A 36 -17.86 0.32 8.79
C LEU A 36 -19.28 -0.18 9.04
N ARG A 37 -19.98 -0.64 7.99
CA ARG A 37 -21.33 -1.19 8.15
C ARG A 37 -21.35 -2.48 8.97
N GLU A 38 -20.24 -3.20 8.95
CA GLU A 38 -20.10 -4.51 9.59
C GLU A 38 -19.22 -4.47 10.84
N ASN A 39 -18.47 -3.36 11.04
CA ASN A 39 -17.50 -3.26 12.12
C ASN A 39 -17.54 -1.88 12.76
N THR A 40 -17.56 -1.84 14.08
CA THR A 40 -17.49 -0.60 14.88
C THR A 40 -16.08 -0.36 15.41
N GLY A 41 -15.75 0.93 15.67
CA GLY A 41 -14.47 1.30 16.29
C GLY A 41 -13.26 1.20 15.37
N ILE A 42 -13.45 1.15 14.04
CA ILE A 42 -12.37 1.21 13.05
C ILE A 42 -12.10 2.69 12.71
N ARG A 43 -10.83 3.04 12.58
CA ARG A 43 -10.37 4.33 12.08
C ARG A 43 -9.44 4.11 10.90
N PHE A 44 -9.36 5.13 10.06
CA PHE A 44 -8.50 5.11 8.88
C PHE A 44 -7.50 6.26 8.94
N VAL A 45 -6.30 6.01 8.45
CA VAL A 45 -5.30 7.04 8.23
C VAL A 45 -4.78 6.93 6.80
N ALA A 46 -4.73 8.04 6.11
CA ALA A 46 -4.35 8.10 4.72
C ALA A 46 -3.02 8.87 4.57
N ALA A 47 -2.05 8.25 3.89
CA ALA A 47 -0.74 8.85 3.67
C ALA A 47 -0.76 9.76 2.44
N ALA A 48 -0.51 11.05 2.62
CA ALA A 48 -0.31 12.02 1.56
C ALA A 48 1.18 12.30 1.36
N ALA A 49 1.66 12.22 0.12
CA ALA A 49 3.06 12.48 -0.20
C ALA A 49 3.43 13.99 -0.16
N SER A 50 2.45 14.88 -0.14
CA SER A 50 2.62 16.34 -0.07
C SER A 50 1.32 17.03 0.31
N GLU A 51 1.41 18.29 0.75
CA GLU A 51 0.25 19.13 1.05
C GLU A 51 -0.71 19.29 -0.15
N LYS A 52 -0.18 19.30 -1.37
CA LYS A 52 -1.00 19.34 -2.58
C LYS A 52 -1.83 18.07 -2.73
N VAL A 53 -1.26 16.92 -2.44
CA VAL A 53 -1.95 15.62 -2.46
C VAL A 53 -2.95 15.56 -1.32
N ALA A 54 -2.58 16.00 -0.11
CA ALA A 54 -3.48 16.04 1.05
C ALA A 54 -4.76 16.85 0.78
N ARG A 55 -4.64 18.02 0.15
CA ARG A 55 -5.80 18.84 -0.25
C ARG A 55 -6.74 18.12 -1.22
N VAL A 56 -6.17 17.40 -2.21
CA VAL A 56 -6.98 16.59 -3.13
C VAL A 56 -7.67 15.44 -2.40
N MET A 57 -6.98 14.80 -1.45
CA MET A 57 -7.58 13.75 -0.63
C MET A 57 -8.70 14.29 0.25
N GLY A 58 -8.52 15.47 0.87
CA GLY A 58 -9.54 16.15 1.64
C GLY A 58 -10.84 16.37 0.86
N SER A 59 -10.75 16.85 -0.39
CA SER A 59 -11.94 17.03 -1.23
C SER A 59 -12.66 15.71 -1.57
N PHE A 60 -11.95 14.59 -1.66
CA PHE A 60 -12.59 13.27 -1.83
C PHE A 60 -13.25 12.78 -0.54
N ILE A 61 -12.66 13.06 0.64
CA ILE A 61 -13.27 12.71 1.93
C ILE A 61 -14.58 13.47 2.10
N GLU A 62 -14.57 14.79 1.90
CA GLU A 62 -15.78 15.64 1.95
C GLU A 62 -16.87 15.10 1.00
N ALA A 63 -16.51 14.76 -0.23
CA ALA A 63 -17.44 14.22 -1.22
C ALA A 63 -17.95 12.81 -0.93
N SER A 64 -17.27 12.06 -0.07
CA SER A 64 -17.59 10.65 0.23
C SER A 64 -18.80 10.48 1.16
N GLY A 65 -19.15 11.52 1.93
CA GLY A 65 -20.19 11.47 2.96
C GLY A 65 -19.81 10.62 4.19
N LEU A 66 -18.54 10.28 4.35
CA LEU A 66 -18.04 9.63 5.56
C LEU A 66 -18.00 10.65 6.71
N PRO A 67 -18.09 10.20 7.99
CA PRO A 67 -17.86 11.09 9.14
C PRO A 67 -16.50 11.78 9.06
N ASP A 68 -16.44 13.06 9.45
CA ASP A 68 -15.24 13.90 9.30
C ASP A 68 -14.02 13.40 10.07
N ASP A 69 -14.24 12.68 11.17
CA ASP A 69 -13.20 12.12 12.06
C ASP A 69 -12.77 10.70 11.71
N LEU A 70 -13.37 10.11 10.67
CA LEU A 70 -13.15 8.72 10.32
C LEU A 70 -11.84 8.47 9.57
N VAL A 71 -11.47 9.39 8.68
CA VAL A 71 -10.27 9.28 7.84
C VAL A 71 -9.36 10.48 8.07
N GLU A 72 -8.28 10.25 8.80
CA GLU A 72 -7.24 11.26 9.02
C GLU A 72 -6.26 11.25 7.85
N VAL A 73 -5.88 12.43 7.34
CA VAL A 73 -4.83 12.55 6.31
C VAL A 73 -3.55 13.06 6.95
N GLN A 74 -2.46 12.32 6.81
CA GLN A 74 -1.14 12.69 7.31
C GLN A 74 -0.16 12.88 6.15
N THR A 75 0.57 14.00 6.15
CA THR A 75 1.52 14.37 5.09
C THR A 75 2.95 14.00 5.49
N GLY A 76 3.66 13.29 4.61
CA GLY A 76 5.08 12.95 4.80
C GLY A 76 5.36 11.80 5.76
N GLU A 77 4.32 11.24 6.40
CA GLU A 77 4.46 10.25 7.48
C GLU A 77 4.24 8.79 7.03
N SER A 78 4.36 8.50 5.72
CA SER A 78 4.03 7.15 5.20
C SER A 78 4.79 6.02 5.88
N GLN A 79 6.08 6.21 6.19
CA GLN A 79 6.90 5.21 6.88
C GLN A 79 6.46 4.98 8.33
N HIS A 80 6.12 6.04 9.05
CA HIS A 80 5.59 5.94 10.40
C HIS A 80 4.23 5.21 10.40
N LEU A 81 3.36 5.56 9.47
CA LEU A 81 2.06 4.91 9.33
C LEU A 81 2.19 3.41 9.01
N MET A 82 3.12 3.02 8.13
CA MET A 82 3.38 1.60 7.82
C MET A 82 3.85 0.80 9.05
N GLN A 83 4.41 1.45 10.06
CA GLN A 83 4.82 0.80 11.32
C GLN A 83 3.69 0.70 12.34
N THR A 84 2.71 1.58 12.28
CA THR A 84 1.70 1.76 13.34
C THR A 84 0.33 1.20 13.00
N VAL A 85 -0.08 1.16 11.73
CA VAL A 85 -1.40 0.63 11.33
C VAL A 85 -1.50 -0.88 11.50
N THR A 86 -2.71 -1.38 11.76
CA THR A 86 -3.00 -2.82 11.87
C THR A 86 -2.78 -3.54 10.56
N CYS A 87 -3.31 -2.98 9.48
CA CYS A 87 -3.17 -3.43 8.10
C CYS A 87 -3.46 -2.27 7.14
N GLY A 88 -3.26 -2.45 5.84
CA GLY A 88 -3.50 -1.37 4.90
C GLY A 88 -3.79 -1.79 3.47
N VAL A 89 -4.13 -0.77 2.66
CA VAL A 89 -4.26 -0.86 1.21
C VAL A 89 -3.17 -0.01 0.57
N VAL A 90 -2.35 -0.60 -0.29
CA VAL A 90 -1.19 0.06 -0.88
C VAL A 90 -1.30 0.09 -2.40
N ALA A 91 -1.17 1.26 -3.00
CA ALA A 91 -1.02 1.38 -4.45
C ALA A 91 0.28 0.72 -4.92
N SER A 92 0.23 0.07 -6.08
CA SER A 92 1.42 -0.58 -6.66
C SER A 92 2.54 0.43 -6.90
N GLY A 93 3.75 0.09 -6.46
CA GLY A 93 4.96 0.90 -6.57
C GLY A 93 5.99 0.52 -5.51
N THR A 94 6.99 1.37 -5.28
CA THR A 94 8.02 1.18 -4.26
C THR A 94 7.45 1.11 -2.84
N ALA A 95 6.32 1.76 -2.57
CA ALA A 95 5.62 1.69 -1.29
C ALA A 95 5.27 0.24 -0.87
N THR A 96 5.14 -0.69 -1.81
CA THR A 96 4.91 -2.11 -1.51
C THR A 96 6.14 -2.77 -0.89
N LEU A 97 7.34 -2.39 -1.29
CA LEU A 97 8.59 -2.84 -0.66
C LEU A 97 8.80 -2.20 0.71
N GLU A 98 8.46 -0.92 0.84
CA GLU A 98 8.53 -0.22 2.13
C GLU A 98 7.57 -0.84 3.15
N ALA A 99 6.32 -1.11 2.75
CA ALA A 99 5.34 -1.80 3.58
C ALA A 99 5.82 -3.19 4.02
N ALA A 100 6.46 -3.94 3.11
CA ALA A 100 7.05 -5.24 3.43
C ALA A 100 8.25 -5.12 4.38
N TYR A 101 9.11 -4.13 4.19
CA TYR A 101 10.24 -3.85 5.07
C TYR A 101 9.80 -3.59 6.52
N TYR A 102 8.70 -2.87 6.71
CA TYR A 102 8.08 -2.66 8.03
C TYR A 102 7.18 -3.81 8.49
N GLY A 103 7.04 -4.87 7.70
CA GLY A 103 6.18 -6.01 8.01
C GLY A 103 4.70 -5.63 8.16
N MET A 104 4.24 -4.58 7.47
CA MET A 104 2.84 -4.16 7.49
C MET A 104 1.98 -5.13 6.67
N PRO A 105 0.98 -5.80 7.24
CA PRO A 105 0.02 -6.59 6.44
C PRO A 105 -0.77 -5.67 5.50
N TYR A 106 -0.80 -5.99 4.21
CA TYR A 106 -1.52 -5.16 3.24
C TYR A 106 -2.01 -5.96 2.03
N CYS A 107 -3.00 -5.42 1.33
CA CYS A 107 -3.30 -5.78 -0.04
C CYS A 107 -2.84 -4.69 -1.00
N LEU A 108 -2.49 -5.10 -2.21
CA LEU A 108 -2.05 -4.22 -3.26
C LEU A 108 -3.22 -3.90 -4.20
N VAL A 109 -3.34 -2.63 -4.58
CA VAL A 109 -4.30 -2.20 -5.60
C VAL A 109 -3.59 -1.53 -6.77
N TYR A 110 -4.05 -1.84 -7.98
CA TYR A 110 -3.51 -1.26 -9.20
C TYR A 110 -4.60 -0.98 -10.23
N ARG A 111 -4.69 0.28 -10.66
CA ARG A 111 -5.57 0.72 -11.74
C ARG A 111 -4.84 1.69 -12.65
N VAL A 112 -4.88 1.41 -13.94
CA VAL A 112 -4.42 2.31 -15.01
C VAL A 112 -5.50 2.50 -16.05
N ALA A 113 -5.30 3.44 -16.98
CA ALA A 113 -6.21 3.58 -18.10
C ALA A 113 -6.28 2.28 -18.92
N TRP A 114 -7.48 1.89 -19.35
CA TRP A 114 -7.72 0.63 -20.07
C TRP A 114 -6.77 0.41 -21.27
N PRO A 115 -6.51 1.42 -22.12
CA PRO A 115 -5.57 1.24 -23.24
C PRO A 115 -4.17 0.90 -22.77
N THR A 116 -3.69 1.57 -21.71
CA THR A 116 -2.37 1.32 -21.11
C THR A 116 -2.27 -0.10 -20.54
N PHE A 117 -3.34 -0.57 -19.87
CA PHE A 117 -3.40 -1.92 -19.32
C PHE A 117 -3.36 -2.98 -20.42
N LEU A 118 -4.13 -2.78 -21.51
CA LEU A 118 -4.19 -3.73 -22.61
C LEU A 118 -2.83 -3.86 -23.32
N MET A 119 -2.16 -2.73 -23.57
CA MET A 119 -0.80 -2.71 -24.12
C MET A 119 0.20 -3.40 -23.19
N ALA A 120 0.18 -3.07 -21.89
CA ALA A 120 1.06 -3.69 -20.92
C ALA A 120 0.85 -5.20 -20.82
N LYS A 121 -0.39 -5.68 -20.85
CA LYS A 121 -0.73 -7.11 -20.80
C LYS A 121 -0.19 -7.89 -21.99
N GLN A 122 -0.09 -7.27 -23.17
CA GLN A 122 0.48 -7.91 -24.36
C GLN A 122 2.01 -7.97 -24.34
N LEU A 123 2.65 -6.94 -23.76
CA LEU A 123 4.10 -6.78 -23.76
C LEU A 123 4.77 -7.43 -22.54
N VAL A 124 4.08 -7.45 -21.40
CA VAL A 124 4.64 -7.87 -20.12
C VAL A 124 4.05 -9.21 -19.71
N LYS A 125 4.87 -10.25 -19.72
CA LYS A 125 4.52 -11.61 -19.27
C LYS A 125 4.82 -11.83 -17.78
N LEU A 126 4.65 -10.79 -16.94
CA LEU A 126 4.85 -10.93 -15.50
C LEU A 126 3.62 -11.58 -14.87
N LYS A 127 3.87 -12.54 -13.98
CA LYS A 127 2.83 -13.21 -13.20
C LYS A 127 2.25 -12.29 -12.12
N PHE A 128 3.06 -11.34 -11.61
CA PHE A 128 2.73 -10.41 -10.54
C PHE A 128 3.08 -8.97 -10.94
N ILE A 129 2.37 -7.98 -10.39
CA ILE A 129 2.63 -6.56 -10.57
C ILE A 129 3.34 -5.97 -9.35
N GLY A 130 3.05 -6.48 -8.16
CA GLY A 130 3.67 -6.04 -6.92
C GLY A 130 5.12 -6.49 -6.81
N LEU A 131 6.02 -5.54 -6.57
CA LEU A 131 7.45 -5.82 -6.46
C LEU A 131 7.76 -6.88 -5.39
N ILE A 132 7.01 -6.91 -4.30
CA ILE A 132 7.19 -7.90 -3.24
C ILE A 132 6.82 -9.32 -3.69
N ASN A 133 5.76 -9.48 -4.50
CA ASN A 133 5.34 -10.76 -5.05
C ASN A 133 6.34 -11.26 -6.11
N ILE A 134 6.89 -10.35 -6.91
CA ILE A 134 7.97 -10.64 -7.86
C ILE A 134 9.21 -11.12 -7.10
N LEU A 135 9.62 -10.41 -6.05
CA LEU A 135 10.77 -10.77 -5.21
C LEU A 135 10.58 -12.12 -4.50
N ALA A 136 9.36 -12.39 -4.03
CA ALA A 136 9.00 -13.66 -3.38
C ALA A 136 8.83 -14.82 -4.35
N GLY A 137 8.63 -14.56 -5.66
CA GLY A 137 8.31 -15.57 -6.67
C GLY A 137 6.91 -16.21 -6.53
N ARG A 138 6.08 -15.67 -5.66
CA ARG A 138 4.71 -16.13 -5.37
C ARG A 138 3.80 -14.96 -4.94
N GLU A 139 2.49 -15.18 -4.95
CA GLU A 139 1.55 -14.24 -4.37
C GLU A 139 1.68 -14.25 -2.85
N LEU A 140 2.45 -13.30 -2.33
CA LEU A 140 2.64 -13.08 -0.91
C LEU A 140 1.56 -12.13 -0.37
N VAL A 141 1.31 -11.05 -1.10
CA VAL A 141 0.22 -10.11 -0.86
C VAL A 141 -0.82 -10.23 -1.96
N ARG A 142 -2.08 -10.17 -1.61
CA ARG A 142 -3.17 -10.18 -2.59
C ARG A 142 -3.08 -8.96 -3.49
N GLU A 143 -3.09 -9.17 -4.81
CA GLU A 143 -3.13 -8.12 -5.82
C GLU A 143 -4.53 -7.97 -6.39
N PHE A 144 -5.12 -6.80 -6.20
CA PHE A 144 -6.37 -6.40 -6.85
C PHE A 144 -6.05 -5.52 -8.05
N ILE A 145 -6.27 -6.03 -9.26
CA ILE A 145 -5.85 -5.38 -10.50
C ILE A 145 -7.08 -4.99 -11.32
N GLN A 146 -7.12 -3.74 -11.78
CA GLN A 146 -8.18 -3.20 -12.66
C GLN A 146 -9.59 -3.44 -12.09
N ALA A 147 -10.37 -4.37 -12.63
CA ALA A 147 -11.74 -4.66 -12.19
C ALA A 147 -11.79 -5.26 -10.78
N GLU A 148 -10.79 -6.04 -10.40
CA GLU A 148 -10.69 -6.61 -9.04
C GLU A 148 -10.32 -5.55 -8.00
N ALA A 149 -9.67 -4.45 -8.40
CA ALA A 149 -9.40 -3.31 -7.52
C ALA A 149 -10.70 -2.54 -7.24
N ASN A 150 -11.68 -3.16 -6.62
CA ASN A 150 -12.97 -2.55 -6.29
C ASN A 150 -13.23 -2.55 -4.78
N ALA A 151 -14.19 -1.72 -4.36
CA ALA A 151 -14.43 -1.46 -2.95
C ALA A 151 -14.92 -2.72 -2.18
N TYR A 152 -15.62 -3.62 -2.83
CA TYR A 152 -16.12 -4.85 -2.21
C TYR A 152 -14.97 -5.79 -1.86
N GLU A 153 -14.13 -6.13 -2.83
CA GLU A 153 -13.00 -7.05 -2.66
C GLU A 153 -11.99 -6.53 -1.64
N VAL A 154 -11.68 -5.22 -1.71
CA VAL A 154 -10.77 -4.57 -0.76
C VAL A 154 -11.35 -4.56 0.66
N ALA A 155 -12.64 -4.23 0.83
CA ALA A 155 -13.29 -4.26 2.14
C ALA A 155 -13.32 -5.67 2.73
N LEU A 156 -13.62 -6.69 1.91
CA LEU A 156 -13.60 -8.08 2.33
C LEU A 156 -12.23 -8.51 2.85
N TRP A 157 -11.17 -8.19 2.11
CA TRP A 157 -9.80 -8.49 2.53
C TRP A 157 -9.44 -7.77 3.84
N LEU A 158 -9.76 -6.47 3.96
CA LEU A 158 -9.51 -5.69 5.17
C LEU A 158 -10.25 -6.28 6.39
N GLY A 159 -11.52 -6.67 6.21
CA GLY A 159 -12.31 -7.31 7.27
C GLY A 159 -11.68 -8.62 7.75
N GLN A 160 -11.23 -9.46 6.82
CA GLN A 160 -10.51 -10.70 7.15
C GLN A 160 -9.19 -10.44 7.87
N ALA A 161 -8.42 -9.45 7.40
CA ALA A 161 -7.16 -9.06 8.03
C ALA A 161 -7.37 -8.49 9.44
N LEU A 162 -8.43 -7.73 9.68
CA LEU A 162 -8.77 -7.23 11.02
C LEU A 162 -9.20 -8.34 11.97
N ALA A 163 -10.10 -9.22 11.51
CA ALA A 163 -10.67 -10.26 12.34
C ALA A 163 -9.68 -11.37 12.73
N ASN A 164 -8.61 -11.57 11.95
CA ASN A 164 -7.71 -12.70 12.13
C ASN A 164 -6.26 -12.28 12.40
N GLU A 165 -5.87 -12.26 13.67
CA GLU A 165 -4.50 -11.97 14.08
C GLU A 165 -3.48 -12.99 13.54
N GLY A 166 -3.87 -14.26 13.44
CA GLY A 166 -3.00 -15.31 12.89
C GLY A 166 -2.61 -15.05 11.42
N ILE A 167 -3.56 -14.58 10.61
CA ILE A 167 -3.29 -14.17 9.22
C ILE A 167 -2.30 -12.99 9.21
N ARG A 168 -2.52 -11.97 10.04
CA ARG A 168 -1.62 -10.81 10.09
C ARG A 168 -0.22 -11.20 10.54
N THR A 169 -0.10 -12.00 11.59
CA THR A 169 1.20 -12.45 12.12
C THR A 169 1.97 -13.26 11.10
N LYS A 170 1.29 -14.20 10.42
CA LYS A 170 1.90 -14.99 9.35
C LYS A 170 2.37 -14.09 8.22
N LEU A 171 1.51 -13.21 7.72
CA LEU A 171 1.84 -12.31 6.62
C LEU A 171 2.99 -11.35 7.00
N THR A 172 3.00 -10.81 8.22
CA THR A 172 4.12 -10.00 8.73
C THR A 172 5.44 -10.77 8.68
N GLY A 173 5.47 -12.03 9.13
CA GLY A 173 6.68 -12.85 9.10
C GLY A 173 7.17 -13.09 7.67
N GLU A 174 6.26 -13.44 6.76
CA GLU A 174 6.58 -13.69 5.35
C GLU A 174 7.03 -12.41 4.63
N LEU A 175 6.47 -11.24 4.94
CA LEU A 175 6.89 -9.95 4.38
C LEU A 175 8.30 -9.58 4.82
N LEU A 176 8.62 -9.72 6.12
CA LEU A 176 9.96 -9.46 6.65
C LEU A 176 11.01 -10.40 6.06
N GLU A 177 10.67 -11.69 5.90
CA GLU A 177 11.54 -12.66 5.23
C GLU A 177 11.79 -12.28 3.75
N ALA A 178 10.74 -11.92 3.01
CA ALA A 178 10.89 -11.48 1.63
C ALA A 178 11.71 -10.18 1.52
N ALA A 179 11.45 -9.21 2.40
CA ALA A 179 12.17 -7.94 2.44
C ALA A 179 13.66 -8.11 2.79
N SER A 180 14.04 -9.12 3.57
CA SER A 180 15.47 -9.39 3.87
C SER A 180 16.30 -9.69 2.63
N ARG A 181 15.65 -10.09 1.53
CA ARG A 181 16.31 -10.33 0.23
C ARG A 181 16.65 -9.05 -0.53
N LEU A 182 16.19 -7.88 -0.07
CA LEU A 182 16.55 -6.59 -0.67
C LEU A 182 18.02 -6.20 -0.45
N GLY A 183 18.72 -6.92 0.42
CA GLY A 183 20.13 -6.72 0.73
C GLY A 183 20.36 -5.72 1.85
N GLU A 184 21.64 -5.50 2.15
CA GLU A 184 22.09 -4.64 3.24
C GLU A 184 21.94 -3.16 2.89
N PRO A 185 21.78 -2.27 3.90
CA PRO A 185 21.86 -0.82 3.74
C PRO A 185 23.16 -0.38 3.06
N GLY A 186 23.22 0.88 2.56
CA GLY A 186 24.43 1.42 1.93
C GLY A 186 24.50 1.20 0.41
N VAL A 187 23.33 1.02 -0.26
CA VAL A 187 23.28 0.85 -1.72
C VAL A 187 23.88 2.05 -2.48
N HIS A 188 23.74 3.26 -1.94
CA HIS A 188 24.26 4.47 -2.58
C HIS A 188 25.80 4.49 -2.55
N GLU A 189 26.41 4.11 -1.44
CA GLU A 189 27.85 4.01 -1.30
C GLU A 189 28.43 2.93 -2.20
N ARG A 190 27.78 1.75 -2.25
CA ARG A 190 28.20 0.67 -3.17
C ARG A 190 28.09 1.11 -4.63
N ALA A 191 26.98 1.73 -5.03
CA ALA A 191 26.79 2.22 -6.39
C ALA A 191 27.81 3.32 -6.74
N ALA A 192 28.07 4.26 -5.82
CA ALA A 192 29.08 5.28 -6.03
C ALA A 192 30.50 4.69 -6.18
N HIS A 193 30.83 3.67 -5.39
CA HIS A 193 32.09 2.94 -5.49
C HIS A 193 32.26 2.28 -6.88
N GLU A 194 31.26 1.52 -7.31
CA GLU A 194 31.26 0.86 -8.64
C GLU A 194 31.40 1.88 -9.79
N ILE A 195 30.69 3.02 -9.69
CA ILE A 195 30.81 4.09 -10.68
C ILE A 195 32.22 4.69 -10.67
N ALA A 196 32.79 4.94 -9.49
CA ALA A 196 34.13 5.52 -9.38
C ALA A 196 35.21 4.61 -10.02
N LEU A 197 35.08 3.29 -9.89
CA LEU A 197 35.98 2.32 -10.51
C LEU A 197 36.02 2.44 -12.04
N LEU A 198 34.89 2.79 -12.68
CA LEU A 198 34.81 2.98 -14.13
C LEU A 198 35.61 4.20 -14.64
N PHE A 199 35.99 5.14 -13.76
CA PHE A 199 36.78 6.33 -14.11
C PHE A 199 38.26 6.21 -13.74
N THR A 200 38.68 5.08 -13.16
CA THR A 200 40.06 4.82 -12.75
C THR A 200 40.81 3.86 -13.69
N GLU A 201 40.15 3.35 -14.73
CA GLU A 201 40.74 2.68 -15.88
C GLU A 201 40.94 3.67 -17.06
#